data_0e0539db8f281775530fb95f36a233c1
#
_entry.id   0e0539db8f281775530fb95f36a233c1
#
_cell.length_a   1.000
_cell.length_b   1.000
_cell.length_c   1.000
_cell.angle_alpha   90.00
_cell.angle_beta   90.00
_cell.angle_gamma   90.00
#
_symmetry.space_group_name_H-M   'P 1'
#
loop_
_entity.id
_entity.type
_entity.pdbx_description
1 polymer ?
#
loop_
_entity_poly.entity_id
_entity_poly.type
_entity_poly.pdbx_seq_one_letter_code
_entity_poly.pdbx_strand_id
1 'polypeptide(L)'
;MPSTRDYYEILGVDRNADGEEIKRAYRRMAMKYHPDRNPDDPQAEANFKACAEAYEVLSDPEKRARYDRFGHEGLRGAGAAGHDFSRMNVEDIFSMFNDI
;
A
#
# COMPACT_ATOMS: atom_id res chain seq x y z
N MET A 1 -17.79 -3.52 11.17
CA MET A 1 -16.61 -4.19 10.64
C MET A 1 -15.52 -3.21 10.33
N PRO A 2 -14.34 -3.51 10.75
CA PRO A 2 -13.23 -2.64 10.37
C PRO A 2 -13.03 -2.69 8.88
N SER A 3 -12.69 -1.55 8.35
CA SER A 3 -12.44 -1.42 6.94
C SER A 3 -11.02 -1.79 6.57
N THR A 4 -10.20 -2.15 7.56
CA THR A 4 -8.81 -2.50 7.30
C THR A 4 -8.74 -3.84 6.60
N ARG A 5 -8.13 -3.83 5.43
CA ARG A 5 -7.97 -5.02 4.63
C ARG A 5 -6.55 -5.53 4.77
N ASP A 6 -6.37 -6.81 4.46
CA ASP A 6 -5.05 -7.41 4.47
C ASP A 6 -4.19 -6.78 3.36
N TYR A 7 -3.00 -6.33 3.71
CA TYR A 7 -2.12 -5.68 2.76
C TYR A 7 -1.71 -6.60 1.62
N TYR A 8 -1.53 -7.88 1.90
CA TYR A 8 -1.21 -8.84 0.83
C TYR A 8 -2.36 -8.95 -0.15
N GLU A 9 -3.57 -8.91 0.37
CA GLU A 9 -4.77 -8.95 -0.43
C GLU A 9 -4.91 -7.71 -1.30
N ILE A 10 -4.64 -6.56 -0.72
CA ILE A 10 -4.73 -5.30 -1.44
C ILE A 10 -3.80 -5.30 -2.66
N LEU A 11 -2.58 -5.80 -2.50
CA LEU A 11 -1.64 -5.88 -3.60
C LEU A 11 -1.86 -7.10 -4.48
N GLY A 12 -2.64 -8.07 -4.02
CA GLY A 12 -2.90 -9.28 -4.78
C GLY A 12 -1.71 -10.21 -4.82
N VAL A 13 -0.96 -10.30 -3.72
CA VAL A 13 0.20 -11.18 -3.64
C VAL A 13 0.03 -12.18 -2.50
N ASP A 14 0.85 -13.21 -2.54
CA ASP A 14 0.90 -14.22 -1.51
C ASP A 14 1.63 -13.68 -0.28
N ARG A 15 1.34 -14.25 0.87
CA ARG A 15 2.06 -13.89 2.09
C ARG A 15 3.55 -14.25 2.00
N ASN A 16 3.88 -15.17 1.13
CA ASN A 16 5.26 -15.57 0.90
C ASN A 16 5.95 -14.80 -0.20
N ALA A 17 5.29 -13.79 -0.76
CA ALA A 17 5.87 -13.01 -1.85
C ALA A 17 7.16 -12.33 -1.40
N ASP A 18 8.17 -12.34 -2.27
CA ASP A 18 9.41 -11.66 -1.96
C ASP A 18 9.31 -10.17 -2.31
N GLY A 19 10.36 -9.41 -2.00
CA GLY A 19 10.35 -7.97 -2.21
C GLY A 19 10.14 -7.58 -3.66
N GLU A 20 10.69 -8.35 -4.57
CA GLU A 20 10.53 -8.06 -6.00
C GLU A 20 9.10 -8.26 -6.46
N GLU A 21 8.48 -9.30 -5.96
CA GLU A 21 7.10 -9.59 -6.31
C GLU A 21 6.15 -8.52 -5.76
N ILE A 22 6.41 -8.09 -4.53
CA ILE A 22 5.63 -7.03 -3.89
C ILE A 22 5.77 -5.73 -4.67
N LYS A 23 6.99 -5.42 -5.09
CA LYS A 23 7.26 -4.21 -5.87
C LYS A 23 6.51 -4.23 -7.20
N ARG A 24 6.55 -5.35 -7.90
CA ARG A 24 5.85 -5.48 -9.17
C ARG A 24 4.34 -5.38 -8.99
N ALA A 25 3.85 -5.99 -7.91
CA ALA A 25 2.42 -5.93 -7.64
C ALA A 25 1.97 -4.51 -7.37
N TYR A 26 2.73 -3.76 -6.58
CA TYR A 26 2.39 -2.38 -6.32
C TYR A 26 2.38 -1.57 -7.61
N ARG A 27 3.40 -1.74 -8.44
CA ARG A 27 3.48 -1.01 -9.70
C ARG A 27 2.26 -1.30 -10.57
N ARG A 28 1.87 -2.55 -10.63
CA ARG A 28 0.70 -2.95 -11.43
C ARG A 28 -0.58 -2.32 -10.88
N MET A 29 -0.74 -2.36 -9.56
CA MET A 29 -1.93 -1.79 -8.93
C MET A 29 -1.96 -0.28 -9.03
N ALA A 30 -0.80 0.36 -8.88
CA ALA A 30 -0.72 1.81 -9.00
C ALA A 30 -1.16 2.27 -10.39
N MET A 31 -0.75 1.54 -11.42
CA MET A 31 -1.17 1.87 -12.77
C MET A 31 -2.66 1.61 -12.96
N LYS A 32 -3.16 0.54 -12.38
CA LYS A 32 -4.56 0.17 -12.52
C LYS A 32 -5.50 1.22 -11.92
N TYR A 33 -5.12 1.75 -10.77
CA TYR A 33 -6.01 2.66 -10.04
C TYR A 33 -5.64 4.14 -10.18
N HIS A 34 -4.67 4.45 -11.00
CA HIS A 34 -4.26 5.85 -11.16
C HIS A 34 -5.44 6.69 -11.65
N PRO A 35 -5.68 7.86 -11.03
CA PRO A 35 -6.83 8.67 -11.40
C PRO A 35 -6.85 9.11 -12.86
N ASP A 36 -5.69 9.30 -13.47
CA ASP A 36 -5.62 9.67 -14.88
C ASP A 36 -6.21 8.60 -15.79
N ARG A 37 -6.15 7.35 -15.35
CA ARG A 37 -6.71 6.23 -16.10
C ARG A 37 -8.15 5.95 -15.73
N ASN A 38 -8.59 6.49 -14.60
CA ASN A 38 -9.93 6.24 -14.07
C ASN A 38 -10.56 7.55 -13.64
N PRO A 39 -10.70 8.52 -14.55
CA PRO A 39 -11.12 9.87 -14.16
C PRO A 39 -12.53 9.94 -13.59
N ASP A 40 -13.37 8.96 -13.92
CA ASP A 40 -14.75 8.97 -13.47
C ASP A 40 -15.00 8.04 -12.30
N ASP A 41 -13.96 7.45 -11.76
CA ASP A 41 -14.09 6.46 -10.68
C ASP A 41 -13.64 7.06 -9.36
N PRO A 42 -14.57 7.41 -8.46
CA PRO A 42 -14.16 7.97 -7.17
C PRO A 42 -13.44 6.99 -6.28
N GLN A 43 -13.57 5.70 -6.55
CA GLN A 43 -12.88 4.69 -5.76
C GLN A 43 -11.43 4.49 -6.17
N ALA A 44 -11.07 4.95 -7.37
CA ALA A 44 -9.71 4.74 -7.85
C ALA A 44 -8.68 5.40 -6.95
N GLU A 45 -8.93 6.62 -6.52
CA GLU A 45 -8.00 7.31 -5.65
C GLU A 45 -7.86 6.60 -4.31
N ALA A 46 -8.97 6.17 -3.73
CA ALA A 46 -8.94 5.46 -2.45
C ALA A 46 -8.16 4.15 -2.59
N ASN A 47 -8.40 3.43 -3.68
CA ASN A 47 -7.71 2.18 -3.92
C ASN A 47 -6.22 2.39 -4.14
N PHE A 48 -5.86 3.46 -4.85
CA PHE A 48 -4.46 3.81 -5.06
C PHE A 48 -3.75 4.05 -3.73
N LYS A 49 -4.40 4.82 -2.86
CA LYS A 49 -3.82 5.14 -1.56
C LYS A 49 -3.68 3.89 -0.69
N ALA A 50 -4.65 3.00 -0.76
CA ALA A 50 -4.57 1.75 -0.03
C ALA A 50 -3.39 0.90 -0.50
N CYS A 51 -3.16 0.86 -1.81
CA CYS A 51 -2.03 0.12 -2.36
C CYS A 51 -0.70 0.73 -1.92
N ALA A 52 -0.62 2.05 -1.86
CA ALA A 52 0.59 2.72 -1.41
C ALA A 52 0.89 2.39 0.04
N GLU A 53 -0.12 2.40 0.87
CA GLU A 53 0.06 2.04 2.27
C GLU A 53 0.52 0.59 2.41
N ALA A 54 -0.09 -0.31 1.68
CA ALA A 54 0.30 -1.71 1.71
C ALA A 54 1.76 -1.88 1.28
N TYR A 55 2.16 -1.19 0.22
CA TYR A 55 3.52 -1.28 -0.26
C TYR A 55 4.51 -0.73 0.78
N GLU A 56 4.17 0.37 1.42
CA GLU A 56 5.06 0.94 2.42
C GLU A 56 5.35 -0.05 3.54
N VAL A 57 4.31 -0.77 3.97
CA VAL A 57 4.48 -1.75 5.03
C VAL A 57 5.23 -2.98 4.54
N LEU A 58 4.81 -3.52 3.41
CA LEU A 58 5.32 -4.81 2.96
C LEU A 58 6.72 -4.71 2.33
N SER A 59 7.13 -3.52 1.90
CA SER A 59 8.46 -3.35 1.32
C SER A 59 9.54 -3.12 2.38
N ASP A 60 9.16 -2.78 3.60
CA ASP A 60 10.09 -2.56 4.69
C ASP A 60 10.15 -3.81 5.54
N PRO A 61 11.31 -4.49 5.64
CA PRO A 61 11.38 -5.76 6.37
C PRO A 61 10.92 -5.66 7.81
N GLU A 62 11.20 -4.55 8.45
CA GLU A 62 10.82 -4.37 9.84
C GLU A 62 9.32 -4.19 10.00
N LYS A 63 8.73 -3.33 9.19
CA LYS A 63 7.29 -3.12 9.23
C LYS A 63 6.55 -4.38 8.80
N ARG A 64 7.06 -5.06 7.80
CA ARG A 64 6.45 -6.30 7.33
C ARG A 64 6.45 -7.35 8.44
N ALA A 65 7.57 -7.48 9.16
CA ALA A 65 7.65 -8.44 10.25
C ALA A 65 6.63 -8.12 11.34
N ARG A 66 6.47 -6.85 11.66
CA ARG A 66 5.47 -6.45 12.64
C ARG A 66 4.06 -6.75 12.16
N TYR A 67 3.81 -6.46 10.91
CA TYR A 67 2.49 -6.72 10.36
C TYR A 67 2.19 -8.21 10.33
N ASP A 68 3.18 -9.03 9.96
CA ASP A 68 2.98 -10.47 9.89
C ASP A 68 2.70 -11.05 11.28
N ARG A 69 3.24 -10.44 12.32
CA ARG A 69 3.08 -10.92 13.67
C ARG A 69 1.79 -10.45 14.32
N PHE A 70 1.48 -9.17 14.16
CA PHE A 70 0.42 -8.53 14.92
C PHE A 70 -0.69 -7.95 14.06
N GLY A 71 -0.58 -8.06 12.73
CA GLY A 71 -1.55 -7.44 11.85
C GLY A 71 -1.48 -5.93 11.92
N HIS A 72 -2.59 -5.29 11.61
CA HIS A 72 -2.64 -3.82 11.63
C HIS A 72 -2.35 -3.23 13.00
N GLU A 73 -2.63 -3.99 14.03
CA GLU A 73 -2.38 -3.52 15.40
C GLU A 73 -0.89 -3.28 15.65
N GLY A 74 -0.04 -4.09 15.04
CA GLY A 74 1.39 -3.96 15.23
C GLY A 74 1.96 -2.67 14.66
N LEU A 75 1.22 -2.00 13.80
CA LEU A 75 1.67 -0.77 13.17
C LEU A 75 1.21 0.47 13.90
N ARG A 76 0.27 0.33 14.82
CA ARG A 76 -0.38 1.46 15.45
C ARG A 76 0.45 2.17 16.49
N GLY A 77 0.99 1.43 17.40
CA GLY A 77 1.56 2.03 18.61
C GLY A 77 3.00 2.40 18.51
N ALA A 78 3.68 2.02 17.45
CA ALA A 78 5.12 2.19 17.37
C ALA A 78 5.55 3.27 16.39
N GLY A 79 4.61 4.04 15.88
CA GLY A 79 4.92 5.04 14.89
C GLY A 79 5.44 4.44 13.60
N ALA A 80 5.12 3.17 13.37
CA ALA A 80 5.66 2.46 12.22
C ALA A 80 4.94 2.80 10.93
N ALA A 81 3.82 3.50 11.02
CA ALA A 81 3.01 3.78 9.85
C ALA A 81 3.70 4.71 8.85
N GLY A 82 4.57 5.57 9.34
CA GLY A 82 5.30 6.43 8.44
C GLY A 82 4.50 7.56 7.84
N HIS A 83 3.72 7.27 6.84
CA HIS A 83 3.00 8.31 6.09
C HIS A 83 1.50 8.16 6.21
N ASP A 84 0.83 9.30 6.23
CA ASP A 84 -0.63 9.34 6.21
C ASP A 84 -1.07 9.56 4.77
N PHE A 85 -1.24 8.48 4.05
CA PHE A 85 -1.57 8.56 2.63
C PHE A 85 -2.96 9.12 2.38
N SER A 86 -3.82 9.08 3.39
CA SER A 86 -5.17 9.62 3.20
C SER A 86 -5.15 11.14 3.01
N ARG A 87 -4.10 11.80 3.47
CA ARG A 87 -3.96 13.24 3.34
C ARG A 87 -3.10 13.66 2.18
N MET A 88 -2.42 12.73 1.55
CA MET A 88 -1.56 13.03 0.43
C MET A 88 -2.33 12.94 -0.86
N ASN A 89 -1.96 13.75 -1.84
CA ASN A 89 -2.56 13.58 -3.15
C ASN A 89 -1.83 12.48 -3.92
N VAL A 90 -2.46 12.00 -4.98
CA VAL A 90 -1.94 10.85 -5.72
C VAL A 90 -0.58 11.15 -6.32
N GLU A 91 -0.38 12.36 -6.79
CA GLU A 91 0.90 12.71 -7.42
C GLU A 91 2.05 12.68 -6.44
N ASP A 92 1.81 13.13 -5.21
CA ASP A 92 2.84 13.07 -4.18
C ASP A 92 3.19 11.63 -3.84
N ILE A 93 2.18 10.79 -3.74
CA ILE A 93 2.41 9.37 -3.46
C ILE A 93 3.19 8.73 -4.58
N PHE A 94 2.81 9.03 -5.80
CA PHE A 94 3.47 8.47 -6.98
C PHE A 94 4.93 8.85 -7.02
N SER A 95 5.22 10.12 -6.67
CA SER A 95 6.59 10.60 -6.61
C SER A 95 7.44 9.87 -5.59
N MET A 96 6.85 9.56 -4.44
CA MET A 96 7.57 8.87 -3.38
C MET A 96 8.11 7.52 -3.83
N PHE A 97 7.36 6.84 -4.67
CA PHE A 97 7.73 5.50 -5.12
C PHE A 97 8.13 5.49 -6.59
N ASN A 98 8.55 6.63 -7.09
CA ASN A 98 8.82 6.80 -8.51
C ASN A 98 10.02 5.99 -9.00
N ASP A 99 10.93 5.65 -8.13
CA ASP A 99 12.13 4.90 -8.50
C ASP A 99 11.91 3.38 -8.49
N ILE A 100 10.68 2.96 -8.37
CA ILE A 100 10.34 1.54 -8.41
C ILE A 100 10.41 1.02 -9.85
#